data_fe4be5d2b7b0b4c2f7e63e345257f4b8
#
_entry.id   fe4be5d2b7b0b4c2f7e63e345257f4b8
#
_cell.length_a   1.000
_cell.length_b   1.000
_cell.length_c   1.000
_cell.angle_alpha   90.00
_cell.angle_beta   90.00
_cell.angle_gamma   90.00
#
_symmetry.space_group_name_H-M   'P 1'
#
loop_
_entity.id
_entity.type
_entity.pdbx_description
1 polymer ?
#
loop_
_entity_poly.entity_id
_entity_poly.type
_entity_poly.pdbx_seq_one_letter_code
_entity_poly.pdbx_strand_id
1 'polypeptide(L)'
;MFGFLRRKKPVPPTPEPGASASSPVGAGAIEPASRATPLSESSQPTAPSESSAPSEQSEPPRTGWIKRLRAGLSRTSGQLAGLFGLTRIDEALFEQLETALLVADTGIETTTWLLARLRDRVKKERLETGEDVRQALRAILTELLTPLEAPIDLDRSAPQVWIVTGVNGAGKTTSIGKLAHLLRREHKSVLLAAGDTFRAAARAQLAEWGARNDVAVIAQDGGDPGAVAFDAVSAGIARKTDVVMVDTAGRLPTQTHLMEELRKVRRVIGKALAGAPHEALLVLDGNTGQNMLAQVAAFDAAVALTGLIVTKLDGTAKGGAIVALAHTRRAQPIPVYFIGLGEGVDDLQAFSAQEFVSALLDTAPRSN
;
A
#
# COMPACT_ATOMS: atom_id res chain seq x y z
N MET A 1 -15.12 -4.50 -4.18
CA MET A 1 -14.63 -5.77 -4.75
C MET A 1 -13.11 -5.70 -4.77
N PHE A 2 -12.47 -6.30 -3.74
CA PHE A 2 -11.02 -6.20 -3.51
C PHE A 2 -10.29 -7.35 -4.21
N GLY A 3 -10.19 -7.30 -5.55
CA GLY A 3 -9.50 -8.31 -6.34
C GLY A 3 -7.97 -8.29 -6.26
N PHE A 4 -7.39 -7.39 -5.45
CA PHE A 4 -5.94 -7.24 -5.30
C PHE A 4 -5.36 -8.01 -4.10
N LEU A 5 -6.23 -8.60 -3.26
CA LEU A 5 -5.83 -9.55 -2.23
C LEU A 5 -6.22 -10.96 -2.70
N ARG A 6 -5.24 -11.79 -3.03
CA ARG A 6 -5.49 -13.13 -3.58
C ARG A 6 -6.02 -14.06 -2.47
N ARG A 7 -7.22 -14.60 -2.62
CA ARG A 7 -7.77 -15.71 -1.80
C ARG A 7 -7.70 -17.01 -2.56
N LYS A 8 -7.08 -18.05 -1.98
CA LYS A 8 -7.27 -19.43 -2.43
C LYS A 8 -8.62 -19.94 -1.92
N LYS A 9 -9.39 -20.63 -2.78
CA LYS A 9 -10.59 -21.34 -2.34
C LYS A 9 -10.21 -22.46 -1.38
N PRO A 10 -10.93 -22.67 -0.28
CA PRO A 10 -10.66 -23.79 0.65
C PRO A 10 -10.89 -25.13 -0.06
N VAL A 11 -9.93 -26.03 0.08
CA VAL A 11 -10.05 -27.44 -0.30
C VAL A 11 -10.79 -28.14 0.84
N PRO A 12 -11.84 -28.93 0.59
CA PRO A 12 -12.54 -29.65 1.64
C PRO A 12 -11.62 -30.72 2.26
N PRO A 13 -11.68 -30.94 3.58
CA PRO A 13 -10.85 -31.94 4.24
C PRO A 13 -11.27 -33.37 3.85
N THR A 14 -10.28 -34.19 3.53
CA THR A 14 -10.42 -35.63 3.36
C THR A 14 -10.68 -36.30 4.74
N PRO A 15 -11.60 -37.24 4.90
CA PRO A 15 -11.84 -37.90 6.18
C PRO A 15 -10.74 -38.94 6.48
N GLU A 16 -10.15 -38.89 7.67
CA GLU A 16 -9.33 -39.95 8.21
C GLU A 16 -10.20 -40.94 9.04
N PRO A 17 -9.87 -42.24 9.05
CA PRO A 17 -10.65 -43.26 9.72
C PRO A 17 -10.27 -43.41 11.19
N GLY A 18 -11.26 -43.78 11.99
CA GLY A 18 -11.34 -43.79 13.43
C GLY A 18 -10.42 -44.73 14.22
N ALA A 19 -10.30 -44.42 15.51
CA ALA A 19 -10.05 -45.38 16.55
C ALA A 19 -10.68 -44.94 17.89
N SER A 20 -11.61 -45.72 18.29
CA SER A 20 -12.21 -46.16 19.57
C SER A 20 -11.70 -45.62 20.92
N ALA A 21 -12.66 -45.17 21.69
CA ALA A 21 -13.07 -45.54 23.06
C ALA A 21 -12.06 -45.68 24.20
N SER A 22 -12.23 -44.89 25.25
CA SER A 22 -12.52 -45.40 26.62
C SER A 22 -12.72 -44.24 27.64
N SER A 23 -13.89 -44.15 28.23
CA SER A 23 -14.14 -43.55 29.57
C SER A 23 -13.90 -44.66 30.62
N PRO A 24 -13.86 -44.44 31.97
CA PRO A 24 -14.73 -43.56 32.75
C PRO A 24 -14.21 -43.02 34.12
N VAL A 25 -15.11 -42.26 34.84
CA VAL A 25 -15.34 -42.17 36.33
C VAL A 25 -14.38 -41.24 37.10
N GLY A 26 -14.82 -40.26 37.91
CA GLY A 26 -15.76 -40.14 38.95
C GLY A 26 -15.67 -38.77 39.63
N ALA A 27 -16.77 -38.25 39.93
CA ALA A 27 -17.42 -37.80 41.15
C ALA A 27 -16.71 -36.82 42.11
N GLY A 28 -17.44 -35.76 42.47
CA GLY A 28 -17.21 -34.95 43.66
C GLY A 28 -17.98 -33.64 43.64
N ALA A 29 -19.25 -33.72 44.01
CA ALA A 29 -20.11 -32.57 44.32
C ALA A 29 -19.76 -31.97 45.68
N ILE A 30 -19.98 -30.67 45.89
CA ILE A 30 -20.55 -30.05 47.10
C ILE A 30 -21.01 -28.62 46.77
N GLU A 31 -22.33 -28.39 46.78
CA GLU A 31 -23.03 -27.17 47.22
C GLU A 31 -23.28 -27.28 48.73
N PRO A 32 -23.77 -26.30 49.53
CA PRO A 32 -24.83 -25.35 49.19
C PRO A 32 -24.85 -23.97 49.93
N ALA A 33 -25.75 -23.10 49.42
CA ALA A 33 -26.72 -22.24 50.12
C ALA A 33 -26.22 -21.03 50.97
N SER A 34 -26.79 -19.81 50.84
CA SER A 34 -28.10 -19.38 51.30
C SER A 34 -28.39 -17.88 51.07
N ARG A 35 -29.57 -17.58 50.54
CA ARG A 35 -30.60 -16.60 50.92
C ARG A 35 -30.19 -15.17 51.29
N ALA A 36 -30.76 -14.11 50.67
CA ALA A 36 -32.10 -13.60 50.89
C ALA A 36 -32.41 -12.41 49.93
N THR A 37 -33.61 -12.39 49.39
CA THR A 37 -34.43 -11.30 48.83
C THR A 37 -35.31 -10.70 49.96
N PRO A 38 -36.15 -9.62 49.77
CA PRO A 38 -36.44 -8.68 48.71
C PRO A 38 -36.71 -7.21 49.20
N LEU A 39 -37.04 -6.27 48.28
CA LEU A 39 -38.13 -5.25 48.30
C LEU A 39 -37.88 -4.24 47.13
N SER A 40 -38.70 -4.27 46.10
CA SER A 40 -39.80 -3.45 45.60
C SER A 40 -39.60 -1.91 45.75
N GLU A 41 -39.66 -1.18 44.64
CA GLU A 41 -40.83 -0.56 43.99
C GLU A 41 -40.41 0.31 42.78
N SER A 42 -41.06 0.05 41.69
CA SER A 42 -41.82 0.90 40.76
C SER A 42 -41.21 2.24 40.33
N SER A 43 -40.93 2.37 39.07
CA SER A 43 -41.61 3.29 38.13
C SER A 43 -41.02 3.14 36.72
N GLN A 44 -41.84 2.69 35.80
CA GLN A 44 -41.69 2.94 34.38
C GLN A 44 -41.94 4.44 34.11
N PRO A 45 -41.23 5.04 33.13
CA PRO A 45 -42.00 5.39 31.94
C PRO A 45 -41.28 5.07 30.60
N THR A 46 -42.11 4.57 29.71
CA THR A 46 -42.15 4.77 28.25
C THR A 46 -40.89 4.82 27.44
N ALA A 47 -40.72 3.82 26.59
CA ALA A 47 -39.90 3.81 25.39
C ALA A 47 -40.26 4.96 24.43
N PRO A 48 -39.27 5.37 23.64
CA PRO A 48 -39.52 5.41 22.19
C PRO A 48 -38.62 4.40 21.48
N SER A 49 -39.31 3.56 20.73
CA SER A 49 -38.76 2.81 19.62
C SER A 49 -38.12 3.76 18.63
N GLU A 50 -36.86 3.54 18.33
CA GLU A 50 -36.37 3.71 16.97
C GLU A 50 -35.13 2.83 16.80
N SER A 51 -35.37 1.76 16.12
CA SER A 51 -34.43 0.90 15.46
C SER A 51 -33.65 1.75 14.46
N SER A 52 -32.43 2.13 14.81
CA SER A 52 -31.43 2.51 13.83
C SER A 52 -30.48 1.33 13.66
N ALA A 53 -30.77 0.52 12.63
CA ALA A 53 -29.82 -0.39 12.05
C ALA A 53 -28.49 0.33 11.80
N PRO A 54 -27.33 -0.33 12.02
CA PRO A 54 -26.06 0.25 11.61
C PRO A 54 -26.14 0.48 10.11
N SER A 55 -26.05 1.74 9.69
CA SER A 55 -25.90 2.11 8.28
C SER A 55 -24.68 1.36 7.76
N GLU A 56 -24.91 0.45 6.84
CA GLU A 56 -23.87 -0.08 5.95
C GLU A 56 -23.13 1.11 5.37
N GLN A 57 -21.91 1.33 5.86
CA GLN A 57 -21.02 2.31 5.28
C GLN A 57 -20.66 1.76 3.90
N SER A 58 -21.41 2.20 2.89
CA SER A 58 -21.13 1.95 1.49
C SER A 58 -19.71 2.40 1.19
N GLU A 59 -18.92 1.50 0.63
CA GLU A 59 -17.60 1.81 0.06
C GLU A 59 -17.69 3.09 -0.77
N PRO A 60 -16.72 4.04 -0.62
CA PRO A 60 -16.68 5.17 -1.53
C PRO A 60 -16.58 4.60 -2.95
N PRO A 61 -17.49 4.98 -3.86
CA PRO A 61 -17.55 4.36 -5.18
C PRO A 61 -16.19 4.53 -5.87
N ARG A 62 -15.74 3.48 -6.56
CA ARG A 62 -14.46 3.42 -7.30
C ARG A 62 -14.26 4.64 -8.23
N THR A 63 -15.34 5.26 -8.67
CA THR A 63 -15.40 6.54 -9.38
C THR A 63 -14.83 7.72 -8.58
N GLY A 64 -14.93 7.73 -7.26
CA GLY A 64 -14.47 8.85 -6.44
C GLY A 64 -12.95 8.94 -6.33
N TRP A 65 -12.23 7.80 -6.24
CA TRP A 65 -10.78 7.83 -6.14
C TRP A 65 -10.09 8.09 -7.49
N ILE A 66 -10.63 7.56 -8.61
CA ILE A 66 -10.13 7.88 -9.96
C ILE A 66 -10.24 9.38 -10.23
N LYS A 67 -11.36 10.00 -9.81
CA LYS A 67 -11.53 11.46 -9.89
C LYS A 67 -10.45 12.19 -9.08
N ARG A 68 -10.11 11.72 -7.87
CA ARG A 68 -9.03 12.29 -7.05
C ARG A 68 -7.65 12.07 -7.67
N LEU A 69 -7.38 10.89 -8.22
CA LEU A 69 -6.13 10.62 -8.92
C LEU A 69 -5.96 11.56 -10.13
N ARG A 70 -7.01 11.73 -10.94
CA ARG A 70 -7.01 12.69 -12.05
C ARG A 70 -6.82 14.13 -11.57
N ALA A 71 -7.47 14.52 -10.49
CA ALA A 71 -7.29 15.85 -9.89
C ALA A 71 -5.85 16.04 -9.39
N GLY A 72 -5.27 15.04 -8.74
CA GLY A 72 -3.89 15.06 -8.28
C GLY A 72 -2.86 15.18 -9.41
N LEU A 73 -3.08 14.44 -10.49
CA LEU A 73 -2.22 14.46 -11.67
C LEU A 73 -2.61 15.54 -12.72
N SER A 74 -3.57 16.41 -12.41
CA SER A 74 -4.12 17.39 -13.37
C SER A 74 -3.08 18.34 -13.94
N ARG A 75 -2.03 18.67 -13.19
CA ARG A 75 -0.91 19.49 -13.67
C ARG A 75 -0.11 18.77 -14.76
N THR A 76 0.14 17.48 -14.56
CA THR A 76 0.85 16.65 -15.55
C THR A 76 -0.06 16.35 -16.75
N SER A 77 -1.31 15.96 -16.52
CA SER A 77 -2.24 15.62 -17.60
C SER A 77 -2.66 16.83 -18.44
N GLY A 78 -2.77 18.03 -17.84
CA GLY A 78 -3.11 19.25 -18.57
C GLY A 78 -2.07 19.63 -19.61
N GLN A 79 -0.80 19.39 -19.32
CA GLN A 79 0.30 19.64 -20.29
C GLN A 79 0.29 18.63 -21.44
N LEU A 80 0.04 17.35 -21.16
CA LEU A 80 0.03 16.28 -22.16
C LEU A 80 -1.24 16.33 -23.04
N ALA A 81 -2.42 16.44 -22.41
CA ALA A 81 -3.69 16.34 -23.12
C ALA A 81 -3.94 17.47 -24.12
N GLY A 82 -3.42 18.69 -23.83
CA GLY A 82 -3.52 19.82 -24.74
C GLY A 82 -2.83 19.62 -26.09
N LEU A 83 -1.80 18.75 -26.13
CA LEU A 83 -0.99 18.52 -27.32
C LEU A 83 -1.72 17.67 -28.38
N PHE A 84 -2.61 16.80 -27.95
CA PHE A 84 -3.33 15.87 -28.86
C PHE A 84 -4.50 16.51 -29.60
N GLY A 85 -4.85 17.76 -29.29
CA GLY A 85 -5.82 18.56 -30.05
C GLY A 85 -5.25 19.09 -31.38
N LEU A 86 -3.94 18.94 -31.62
CA LEU A 86 -3.29 19.35 -32.87
C LEU A 86 -3.67 18.40 -34.01
N THR A 87 -3.96 18.98 -35.16
CA THR A 87 -4.51 18.25 -36.33
C THR A 87 -3.43 17.56 -37.16
N ARG A 88 -2.14 17.80 -36.89
CA ARG A 88 -1.01 17.25 -37.66
C ARG A 88 -0.02 16.51 -36.76
N ILE A 89 0.38 15.33 -37.22
CA ILE A 89 1.49 14.56 -36.62
C ILE A 89 2.79 15.00 -37.32
N ASP A 90 3.47 15.98 -36.75
CA ASP A 90 4.72 16.50 -37.25
C ASP A 90 5.80 16.47 -36.15
N GLU A 91 7.03 16.90 -36.48
CA GLU A 91 8.14 16.96 -35.52
C GLU A 91 7.84 17.90 -34.35
N ALA A 92 7.09 18.98 -34.58
CA ALA A 92 6.71 19.93 -33.54
C ALA A 92 5.85 19.25 -32.44
N LEU A 93 4.98 18.30 -32.77
CA LEU A 93 4.25 17.52 -31.80
C LEU A 93 5.19 16.68 -30.94
N PHE A 94 6.20 16.04 -31.52
CA PHE A 94 7.16 15.24 -30.76
C PHE A 94 8.05 16.06 -29.85
N GLU A 95 8.50 17.27 -30.29
CA GLU A 95 9.24 18.22 -29.45
C GLU A 95 8.41 18.71 -28.26
N GLN A 96 7.11 18.97 -28.46
CA GLN A 96 6.21 19.38 -27.41
C GLN A 96 5.93 18.20 -26.43
N LEU A 97 5.77 16.95 -26.93
CA LEU A 97 5.64 15.76 -26.10
C LEU A 97 6.91 15.50 -25.28
N GLU A 98 8.10 15.69 -25.88
CA GLU A 98 9.37 15.59 -25.16
C GLU A 98 9.41 16.56 -23.99
N THR A 99 9.13 17.84 -24.26
CA THR A 99 9.08 18.87 -23.22
C THR A 99 8.10 18.53 -22.12
N ALA A 100 6.87 18.11 -22.46
CA ALA A 100 5.84 17.77 -21.49
C ALA A 100 6.22 16.55 -20.63
N LEU A 101 6.82 15.52 -21.21
CA LEU A 101 7.31 14.35 -20.50
C LEU A 101 8.46 14.69 -19.55
N LEU A 102 9.38 15.53 -19.96
CA LEU A 102 10.48 16.01 -19.11
C LEU A 102 9.97 16.86 -17.95
N VAL A 103 9.00 17.74 -18.18
CA VAL A 103 8.36 18.54 -17.11
C VAL A 103 7.58 17.64 -16.15
N ALA A 104 7.01 16.53 -16.65
CA ALA A 104 6.38 15.49 -15.82
C ALA A 104 7.37 14.66 -14.99
N ASP A 105 8.66 14.94 -15.09
CA ASP A 105 9.75 14.25 -14.38
C ASP A 105 9.97 12.79 -14.84
N THR A 106 9.66 12.50 -16.11
CA THR A 106 9.88 11.18 -16.72
C THR A 106 11.37 10.86 -16.92
N GLY A 107 12.22 11.90 -17.03
CA GLY A 107 13.65 11.77 -17.24
C GLY A 107 14.04 11.57 -18.71
N ILE A 108 15.26 11.96 -19.05
CA ILE A 108 15.75 12.01 -20.43
C ILE A 108 15.73 10.63 -21.08
N GLU A 109 16.30 9.62 -20.42
CA GLU A 109 16.43 8.27 -20.98
C GLU A 109 15.05 7.66 -21.30
N THR A 110 14.12 7.74 -20.34
CA THR A 110 12.77 7.20 -20.49
C THR A 110 11.97 7.97 -21.55
N THR A 111 12.10 9.31 -21.59
CA THR A 111 11.45 10.16 -22.59
C THR A 111 11.93 9.82 -23.99
N THR A 112 13.24 9.72 -24.20
CA THR A 112 13.82 9.33 -25.48
C THR A 112 13.32 7.97 -25.94
N TRP A 113 13.29 6.97 -25.03
CA TRP A 113 12.78 5.64 -25.32
C TRP A 113 11.29 5.63 -25.68
N LEU A 114 10.46 6.38 -24.94
CA LEU A 114 9.01 6.50 -25.21
C LEU A 114 8.76 7.11 -26.60
N LEU A 115 9.44 8.22 -26.90
CA LEU A 115 9.27 8.92 -28.18
C LEU A 115 9.76 8.07 -29.35
N ALA A 116 10.84 7.33 -29.21
CA ALA A 116 11.31 6.41 -30.26
C ALA A 116 10.25 5.33 -30.53
N ARG A 117 9.69 4.68 -29.48
CA ARG A 117 8.61 3.69 -29.65
C ARG A 117 7.34 4.30 -30.25
N LEU A 118 7.00 5.51 -29.83
CA LEU A 118 5.84 6.22 -30.37
C LEU A 118 5.99 6.54 -31.85
N ARG A 119 7.17 7.08 -32.26
CA ARG A 119 7.49 7.32 -33.69
C ARG A 119 7.41 6.05 -34.54
N ASP A 120 7.97 4.95 -34.02
CA ASP A 120 7.87 3.64 -34.70
C ASP A 120 6.44 3.18 -34.87
N ARG A 121 5.62 3.38 -33.86
CA ARG A 121 4.21 2.97 -33.88
C ARG A 121 3.41 3.85 -34.85
N VAL A 122 3.61 5.17 -34.83
CA VAL A 122 3.00 6.10 -35.79
C VAL A 122 3.27 5.66 -37.23
N LYS A 123 4.53 5.30 -37.55
CA LYS A 123 4.91 4.84 -38.89
C LYS A 123 4.30 3.50 -39.27
N LYS A 124 4.33 2.51 -38.34
CA LYS A 124 3.85 1.15 -38.62
C LYS A 124 2.33 1.08 -38.78
N GLU A 125 1.61 1.79 -37.90
CA GLU A 125 0.14 1.78 -37.85
C GLU A 125 -0.47 2.89 -38.73
N ARG A 126 0.36 3.76 -39.35
CA ARG A 126 -0.05 4.89 -40.19
C ARG A 126 -1.05 5.80 -39.50
N LEU A 127 -0.72 6.19 -38.27
CA LEU A 127 -1.60 7.05 -37.48
C LEU A 127 -1.67 8.45 -38.09
N GLU A 128 -2.86 9.03 -38.16
CA GLU A 128 -3.12 10.29 -38.88
C GLU A 128 -3.58 11.41 -37.95
N THR A 129 -4.13 11.10 -36.78
CA THR A 129 -4.69 12.10 -35.86
C THR A 129 -3.93 12.17 -34.55
N GLY A 130 -3.97 13.33 -33.87
CA GLY A 130 -3.43 13.48 -32.52
C GLY A 130 -4.08 12.53 -31.52
N GLU A 131 -5.37 12.19 -31.71
CA GLU A 131 -6.06 11.20 -30.87
C GLU A 131 -5.46 9.80 -31.06
N ASP A 132 -5.11 9.39 -32.28
CA ASP A 132 -4.45 8.11 -32.53
C ASP A 132 -3.09 8.06 -31.83
N VAL A 133 -2.33 9.16 -31.88
CA VAL A 133 -1.05 9.29 -31.16
C VAL A 133 -1.26 9.17 -29.65
N ARG A 134 -2.32 9.78 -29.11
CA ARG A 134 -2.68 9.66 -27.68
C ARG A 134 -2.98 8.21 -27.30
N GLN A 135 -3.75 7.50 -28.11
CA GLN A 135 -4.07 6.10 -27.87
C GLN A 135 -2.83 5.20 -27.99
N ALA A 136 -1.95 5.48 -28.95
CA ALA A 136 -0.67 4.78 -29.08
C ALA A 136 0.22 5.00 -27.86
N LEU A 137 0.35 6.25 -27.37
CA LEU A 137 1.10 6.56 -26.15
C LEU A 137 0.48 5.88 -24.92
N ARG A 138 -0.86 5.89 -24.80
CA ARG A 138 -1.60 5.18 -23.76
C ARG A 138 -1.23 3.69 -23.74
N ALA A 139 -1.25 3.05 -24.90
CA ALA A 139 -0.93 1.63 -24.98
C ALA A 139 0.52 1.33 -24.58
N ILE A 140 1.49 2.17 -25.03
CA ILE A 140 2.91 2.03 -24.66
C ILE A 140 3.11 2.21 -23.15
N LEU A 141 2.50 3.21 -22.54
CA LEU A 141 2.59 3.46 -21.11
C LEU A 141 1.94 2.34 -20.30
N THR A 142 0.77 1.85 -20.73
CA THR A 142 0.09 0.74 -20.05
C THR A 142 0.94 -0.53 -20.11
N GLU A 143 1.50 -0.87 -21.29
CA GLU A 143 2.42 -2.01 -21.46
C GLU A 143 3.63 -1.90 -20.53
N LEU A 144 4.20 -0.71 -20.41
CA LEU A 144 5.37 -0.45 -19.56
C LEU A 144 5.05 -0.56 -18.07
N LEU A 145 3.86 -0.10 -17.64
CA LEU A 145 3.48 -0.04 -16.22
C LEU A 145 2.81 -1.32 -15.71
N THR A 146 2.23 -2.15 -16.58
CA THR A 146 1.55 -3.40 -16.19
C THR A 146 2.44 -4.33 -15.33
N PRO A 147 3.76 -4.48 -15.58
CA PRO A 147 4.60 -5.30 -14.71
C PRO A 147 4.75 -4.77 -13.27
N LEU A 148 4.35 -3.52 -13.00
CA LEU A 148 4.31 -2.98 -11.65
C LEU A 148 3.00 -3.32 -10.91
N GLU A 149 1.99 -3.86 -11.56
CA GLU A 149 0.77 -4.31 -10.91
C GLU A 149 0.99 -5.69 -10.29
N ALA A 150 0.82 -5.80 -8.99
CA ALA A 150 0.73 -7.08 -8.31
C ALA A 150 -0.13 -6.97 -7.06
N PRO A 151 -0.95 -7.98 -6.74
CA PRO A 151 -1.61 -8.06 -5.45
C PRO A 151 -0.62 -8.53 -4.38
N ILE A 152 -0.80 -8.05 -3.15
CA ILE A 152 -0.12 -8.68 -2.00
C ILE A 152 -0.77 -10.04 -1.75
N ASP A 153 0.07 -11.07 -1.61
CA ASP A 153 -0.39 -12.42 -1.28
C ASP A 153 -0.58 -12.56 0.23
N LEU A 154 -1.82 -12.59 0.69
CA LEU A 154 -2.19 -12.77 2.10
C LEU A 154 -2.43 -14.24 2.49
N ASP A 155 -2.30 -15.18 1.58
CA ASP A 155 -2.57 -16.60 1.83
C ASP A 155 -1.29 -17.39 2.21
N ARG A 156 -0.17 -16.70 2.38
CA ARG A 156 1.06 -17.29 2.93
C ARG A 156 0.85 -17.70 4.40
N SER A 157 1.74 -18.55 4.91
CA SER A 157 1.72 -18.96 6.31
C SER A 157 1.75 -17.75 7.27
N ALA A 158 0.92 -17.77 8.31
CA ALA A 158 0.89 -16.74 9.35
C ALA A 158 1.92 -17.05 10.48
N PRO A 159 2.50 -16.00 11.09
CA PRO A 159 2.35 -14.59 10.73
C PRO A 159 3.15 -14.22 9.49
N GLN A 160 2.56 -13.40 8.62
CA GLN A 160 3.36 -12.67 7.66
C GLN A 160 4.03 -11.49 8.34
N VAL A 161 5.31 -11.30 8.09
CA VAL A 161 6.06 -10.17 8.66
C VAL A 161 6.41 -9.20 7.54
N TRP A 162 5.96 -7.96 7.67
CA TRP A 162 6.20 -6.87 6.72
C TRP A 162 7.09 -5.83 7.36
N ILE A 163 8.20 -5.48 6.71
CA ILE A 163 9.02 -4.34 7.09
C ILE A 163 8.65 -3.14 6.21
N VAL A 164 8.34 -2.00 6.83
CA VAL A 164 7.98 -0.77 6.11
C VAL A 164 9.08 0.26 6.31
N THR A 165 9.66 0.73 5.20
CA THR A 165 10.82 1.61 5.20
C THR A 165 10.63 2.81 4.26
N GLY A 166 11.55 3.77 4.28
CA GLY A 166 11.55 4.96 3.44
C GLY A 166 12.10 6.20 4.14
N VAL A 167 12.20 7.30 3.41
CA VAL A 167 12.74 8.56 3.93
C VAL A 167 11.79 9.23 4.96
N ASN A 168 12.32 10.20 5.71
CA ASN A 168 11.47 11.01 6.60
C ASN A 168 10.43 11.77 5.78
N GLY A 169 9.19 11.81 6.29
CA GLY A 169 8.08 12.51 5.63
C GLY A 169 7.47 11.76 4.44
N ALA A 170 7.97 10.59 4.03
CA ALA A 170 7.37 9.81 2.94
C ALA A 170 5.97 9.23 3.26
N GLY A 171 5.52 9.28 4.52
CA GLY A 171 4.21 8.77 4.91
C GLY A 171 4.20 7.32 5.42
N LYS A 172 5.33 6.80 5.92
CA LYS A 172 5.45 5.41 6.42
C LYS A 172 4.40 5.06 7.47
N THR A 173 4.42 5.76 8.60
CA THR A 173 3.50 5.49 9.73
C THR A 173 2.04 5.65 9.32
N THR A 174 1.73 6.64 8.49
CA THR A 174 0.39 6.83 7.91
C THR A 174 0.00 5.66 6.99
N SER A 175 0.92 5.21 6.13
CA SER A 175 0.67 4.05 5.26
C SER A 175 0.45 2.76 6.05
N ILE A 176 1.22 2.54 7.13
CA ILE A 176 1.01 1.42 8.05
C ILE A 176 -0.38 1.48 8.67
N GLY A 177 -0.82 2.65 9.15
CA GLY A 177 -2.15 2.83 9.71
C GLY A 177 -3.27 2.52 8.72
N LYS A 178 -3.13 2.98 7.47
CA LYS A 178 -4.09 2.68 6.38
C LYS A 178 -4.08 1.21 5.96
N LEU A 179 -2.88 0.59 5.90
CA LEU A 179 -2.76 -0.86 5.65
C LEU A 179 -3.39 -1.69 6.77
N ALA A 180 -3.18 -1.28 8.04
CA ALA A 180 -3.82 -1.94 9.18
C ALA A 180 -5.35 -1.87 9.06
N HIS A 181 -5.90 -0.71 8.71
CA HIS A 181 -7.33 -0.53 8.45
C HIS A 181 -7.83 -1.47 7.34
N LEU A 182 -7.15 -1.50 6.20
CA LEU A 182 -7.49 -2.34 5.06
C LEU A 182 -7.46 -3.84 5.43
N LEU A 183 -6.43 -4.29 6.15
CA LEU A 183 -6.30 -5.67 6.59
C LEU A 183 -7.40 -6.05 7.60
N ARG A 184 -7.74 -5.16 8.52
CA ARG A 184 -8.84 -5.38 9.48
C ARG A 184 -10.19 -5.50 8.78
N ARG A 185 -10.45 -4.71 7.74
CA ARG A 185 -11.65 -4.85 6.88
C ARG A 185 -11.69 -6.20 6.15
N GLU A 186 -10.54 -6.77 5.81
CA GLU A 186 -10.40 -8.12 5.26
C GLU A 186 -10.38 -9.21 6.34
N HIS A 187 -10.79 -8.88 7.59
CA HIS A 187 -10.84 -9.78 8.74
C HIS A 187 -9.50 -10.41 9.11
N LYS A 188 -8.38 -9.74 8.79
CA LYS A 188 -7.04 -10.15 9.20
C LYS A 188 -6.70 -9.56 10.55
N SER A 189 -6.11 -10.37 11.42
CA SER A 189 -5.51 -9.90 12.66
C SER A 189 -4.15 -9.25 12.37
N VAL A 190 -3.90 -8.11 12.99
CA VAL A 190 -2.71 -7.29 12.74
C VAL A 190 -2.01 -6.96 14.05
N LEU A 191 -0.68 -6.93 14.03
CA LEU A 191 0.16 -6.45 15.11
C LEU A 191 1.16 -5.43 14.55
N LEU A 192 1.32 -4.28 15.23
CA LEU A 192 2.26 -3.24 14.83
C LEU A 192 3.49 -3.24 15.73
N ALA A 193 4.66 -2.95 15.17
CA ALA A 193 5.91 -2.78 15.88
C ALA A 193 6.46 -1.37 15.65
N ALA A 194 6.67 -0.60 16.72
CA ALA A 194 7.19 0.76 16.68
C ALA A 194 8.74 0.75 16.63
N GLY A 195 9.31 0.38 15.48
CA GLY A 195 10.75 0.32 15.26
C GLY A 195 11.42 1.69 15.03
N ASP A 196 10.67 2.80 14.90
CA ASP A 196 11.21 4.17 14.99
C ASP A 196 11.37 4.57 16.45
N THR A 197 12.33 3.93 17.13
CA THR A 197 12.54 4.08 18.57
C THR A 197 13.14 5.44 18.98
N PHE A 198 13.77 6.14 18.03
CA PHE A 198 14.41 7.43 18.28
C PHE A 198 13.43 8.60 18.34
N ARG A 199 12.24 8.45 17.76
CA ARG A 199 11.26 9.53 17.64
C ARG A 199 10.01 9.23 18.47
N ALA A 200 9.93 9.88 19.66
CA ALA A 200 8.75 9.73 20.52
C ALA A 200 7.42 10.05 19.81
N ALA A 201 7.41 11.10 18.97
CA ALA A 201 6.22 11.48 18.20
C ALA A 201 5.81 10.40 17.17
N ALA A 202 6.77 9.67 16.56
CA ALA A 202 6.44 8.60 15.63
C ALA A 202 5.79 7.40 16.34
N ARG A 203 6.30 7.06 17.53
CA ARG A 203 5.70 6.00 18.37
C ARG A 203 4.28 6.40 18.81
N ALA A 204 4.08 7.64 19.28
CA ALA A 204 2.76 8.14 19.65
C ALA A 204 1.79 8.10 18.46
N GLN A 205 2.23 8.51 17.27
CA GLN A 205 1.44 8.45 16.05
C GLN A 205 1.06 7.01 15.69
N LEU A 206 2.01 6.06 15.79
CA LEU A 206 1.73 4.65 15.50
C LEU A 206 0.75 4.05 16.53
N ALA A 207 0.87 4.43 17.80
CA ALA A 207 -0.06 4.03 18.86
C ALA A 207 -1.48 4.56 18.60
N GLU A 208 -1.61 5.80 18.14
CA GLU A 208 -2.90 6.38 17.73
C GLU A 208 -3.53 5.61 16.56
N TRP A 209 -2.74 5.27 15.54
CA TRP A 209 -3.21 4.41 14.45
C TRP A 209 -3.61 3.01 14.93
N GLY A 210 -2.87 2.44 15.89
CA GLY A 210 -3.24 1.19 16.55
C GLY A 210 -4.60 1.28 17.23
N ALA A 211 -4.80 2.32 18.04
CA ALA A 211 -6.08 2.56 18.75
C ALA A 211 -7.26 2.77 17.79
N ARG A 212 -7.07 3.55 16.71
CA ARG A 212 -8.11 3.79 15.69
C ARG A 212 -8.56 2.52 14.97
N ASN A 213 -7.67 1.57 14.78
CA ASN A 213 -7.93 0.33 14.03
C ASN A 213 -8.19 -0.89 14.93
N ASP A 214 -8.21 -0.71 16.25
CA ASP A 214 -8.27 -1.80 17.22
C ASP A 214 -7.14 -2.83 16.98
N VAL A 215 -5.90 -2.32 16.88
CA VAL A 215 -4.68 -3.09 16.60
C VAL A 215 -3.65 -2.83 17.70
N ALA A 216 -3.12 -3.92 18.26
CA ALA A 216 -2.08 -3.83 19.28
C ALA A 216 -0.76 -3.30 18.70
N VAL A 217 -0.02 -2.51 19.50
CA VAL A 217 1.28 -1.95 19.14
C VAL A 217 2.32 -2.41 20.15
N ILE A 218 3.41 -3.01 19.68
CA ILE A 218 4.60 -3.30 20.47
C ILE A 218 5.56 -2.12 20.34
N ALA A 219 5.90 -1.51 21.48
CA ALA A 219 6.79 -0.36 21.52
C ALA A 219 7.70 -0.46 22.77
N GLN A 220 8.91 0.07 22.65
CA GLN A 220 9.86 0.22 23.77
C GLN A 220 10.41 1.64 23.76
N ASP A 221 10.56 2.24 24.92
CA ASP A 221 11.16 3.57 25.06
C ASP A 221 12.68 3.48 24.96
N GLY A 222 13.26 4.14 23.94
CA GLY A 222 14.71 4.17 23.72
C GLY A 222 15.33 2.81 23.39
N GLY A 223 14.53 1.81 23.01
CA GLY A 223 14.97 0.46 22.70
C GLY A 223 15.71 0.34 21.36
N ASP A 224 16.46 -0.77 21.19
CA ASP A 224 17.02 -1.14 19.90
C ASP A 224 15.88 -1.50 18.90
N PRO A 225 15.81 -0.89 17.71
CA PRO A 225 14.82 -1.22 16.70
C PRO A 225 14.73 -2.72 16.37
N GLY A 226 15.87 -3.42 16.41
CA GLY A 226 15.93 -4.86 16.21
C GLY A 226 15.24 -5.65 17.34
N ALA A 227 15.39 -5.21 18.60
CA ALA A 227 14.73 -5.86 19.73
C ALA A 227 13.21 -5.70 19.63
N VAL A 228 12.72 -4.49 19.34
CA VAL A 228 11.29 -4.24 19.14
C VAL A 228 10.71 -5.10 18.01
N ALA A 229 11.44 -5.22 16.91
CA ALA A 229 11.03 -6.07 15.78
C ALA A 229 10.99 -7.56 16.18
N PHE A 230 12.00 -8.05 16.92
CA PHE A 230 12.04 -9.43 17.40
C PHE A 230 10.87 -9.75 18.32
N ASP A 231 10.61 -8.87 19.29
CA ASP A 231 9.54 -9.05 20.26
C ASP A 231 8.17 -9.04 19.58
N ALA A 232 7.98 -8.15 18.60
CA ALA A 232 6.74 -8.09 17.83
C ALA A 232 6.50 -9.36 17.00
N VAL A 233 7.53 -9.89 16.33
CA VAL A 233 7.43 -11.15 15.58
C VAL A 233 7.14 -12.31 16.52
N SER A 234 7.84 -12.41 17.66
CA SER A 234 7.61 -13.44 18.68
C SER A 234 6.19 -13.38 19.26
N ALA A 235 5.70 -12.16 19.56
CA ALA A 235 4.33 -11.95 20.01
C ALA A 235 3.31 -12.32 18.93
N GLY A 236 3.60 -11.99 17.66
CA GLY A 236 2.76 -12.35 16.51
C GLY A 236 2.61 -13.87 16.34
N ILE A 237 3.69 -14.62 16.50
CA ILE A 237 3.69 -16.09 16.50
C ILE A 237 2.84 -16.62 17.66
N ALA A 238 3.10 -16.14 18.88
CA ALA A 238 2.39 -16.59 20.07
C ALA A 238 0.87 -16.32 20.00
N ARG A 239 0.48 -15.19 19.43
CA ARG A 239 -0.92 -14.76 19.27
C ARG A 239 -1.59 -15.31 18.02
N LYS A 240 -0.87 -16.02 17.16
CA LYS A 240 -1.34 -16.49 15.83
C LYS A 240 -1.88 -15.34 14.97
N THR A 241 -1.18 -14.21 15.01
CA THR A 241 -1.55 -13.02 14.23
C THR A 241 -1.33 -13.28 12.74
N ASP A 242 -2.22 -12.78 11.86
CA ASP A 242 -2.05 -12.95 10.41
C ASP A 242 -0.89 -12.11 9.87
N VAL A 243 -0.79 -10.83 10.30
CA VAL A 243 0.22 -9.90 9.77
C VAL A 243 0.89 -9.11 10.91
N VAL A 244 2.21 -9.09 10.93
CA VAL A 244 3.03 -8.23 11.79
C VAL A 244 3.68 -7.16 10.92
N MET A 245 3.41 -5.88 11.15
CA MET A 245 4.03 -4.76 10.42
C MET A 245 5.02 -4.03 11.30
N VAL A 246 6.25 -3.90 10.81
CA VAL A 246 7.34 -3.21 11.50
C VAL A 246 7.56 -1.83 10.88
N ASP A 247 7.20 -0.76 11.61
CA ASP A 247 7.56 0.61 11.25
C ASP A 247 9.04 0.84 11.53
N THR A 248 9.77 1.45 10.61
CA THR A 248 11.19 1.76 10.78
C THR A 248 11.44 3.26 10.77
N ALA A 249 12.51 3.68 11.43
CA ALA A 249 12.95 5.07 11.39
C ALA A 249 13.14 5.54 9.95
N GLY A 250 12.75 6.79 9.67
CA GLY A 250 12.98 7.40 8.36
C GLY A 250 14.46 7.60 8.10
N ARG A 251 14.91 7.28 6.88
CA ARG A 251 16.34 7.24 6.54
C ARG A 251 16.61 7.97 5.24
N LEU A 252 17.68 8.74 5.21
CA LEU A 252 18.23 9.20 3.94
C LEU A 252 19.16 8.11 3.40
N PRO A 253 19.05 7.73 2.12
CA PRO A 253 19.88 6.67 1.50
C PRO A 253 21.38 6.94 1.61
N THR A 254 21.79 8.20 1.70
CA THR A 254 23.17 8.65 1.85
C THR A 254 23.79 8.38 3.22
N GLN A 255 22.97 8.03 4.23
CA GLN A 255 23.42 7.76 5.58
C GLN A 255 23.69 6.27 5.79
N THR A 256 24.93 5.84 5.55
CA THR A 256 25.36 4.43 5.56
C THR A 256 25.00 3.70 6.85
N HIS A 257 25.23 4.34 8.02
CA HIS A 257 24.95 3.72 9.32
C HIS A 257 23.44 3.40 9.51
N LEU A 258 22.55 4.24 8.98
CA LEU A 258 21.12 3.98 9.05
C LEU A 258 20.69 2.84 8.11
N MET A 259 21.34 2.69 6.97
CA MET A 259 21.10 1.55 6.08
C MET A 259 21.63 0.25 6.69
N GLU A 260 22.74 0.29 7.43
CA GLU A 260 23.25 -0.86 8.19
C GLU A 260 22.30 -1.28 9.32
N GLU A 261 21.73 -0.30 10.05
CA GLU A 261 20.70 -0.58 11.04
C GLU A 261 19.48 -1.26 10.43
N LEU A 262 19.03 -0.81 9.25
CA LEU A 262 17.91 -1.44 8.54
C LEU A 262 18.24 -2.89 8.15
N ARG A 263 19.47 -3.17 7.67
CA ARG A 263 19.95 -4.53 7.44
C ARG A 263 19.96 -5.38 8.71
N LYS A 264 20.33 -4.75 9.87
CA LYS A 264 20.28 -5.42 11.18
C LYS A 264 18.85 -5.80 11.54
N VAL A 265 17.88 -4.88 11.41
CA VAL A 265 16.46 -5.15 11.68
C VAL A 265 15.96 -6.31 10.83
N ARG A 266 16.20 -6.28 9.50
CA ARG A 266 15.84 -7.39 8.59
C ARG A 266 16.42 -8.74 9.05
N ARG A 267 17.71 -8.76 9.38
CA ARG A 267 18.38 -9.99 9.86
C ARG A 267 17.79 -10.50 11.18
N VAL A 268 17.43 -9.60 12.11
CA VAL A 268 16.83 -9.96 13.39
C VAL A 268 15.42 -10.53 13.19
N ILE A 269 14.62 -9.94 12.29
CA ILE A 269 13.32 -10.49 11.90
C ILE A 269 13.47 -11.92 11.36
N GLY A 270 14.47 -12.17 10.49
CA GLY A 270 14.77 -13.51 9.95
C GLY A 270 15.23 -14.52 11.01
N LYS A 271 15.79 -14.05 12.14
CA LYS A 271 16.12 -14.90 13.29
C LYS A 271 14.89 -15.25 14.14
N ALA A 272 13.92 -14.32 14.25
CA ALA A 272 12.69 -14.56 14.98
C ALA A 272 11.75 -15.52 14.22
N LEU A 273 11.72 -15.40 12.89
CA LEU A 273 10.93 -16.26 12.02
C LEU A 273 11.71 -16.54 10.72
N ALA A 274 12.00 -17.81 10.48
CA ALA A 274 12.72 -18.23 9.26
C ALA A 274 11.91 -17.85 7.99
N GLY A 275 12.56 -17.25 7.01
CA GLY A 275 11.92 -16.76 5.79
C GLY A 275 11.33 -15.35 5.87
N ALA A 276 11.25 -14.76 7.06
CA ALA A 276 10.81 -13.37 7.24
C ALA A 276 12.00 -12.38 7.05
N PRO A 277 11.73 -11.11 6.69
CA PRO A 277 10.41 -10.56 6.38
C PRO A 277 9.87 -11.11 5.07
N HIS A 278 8.55 -11.32 5.00
CA HIS A 278 7.87 -11.81 3.81
C HIS A 278 7.62 -10.68 2.81
N GLU A 279 7.42 -9.46 3.31
CA GLU A 279 7.36 -8.25 2.51
C GLU A 279 8.34 -7.19 3.07
N ALA A 280 9.08 -6.56 2.15
CA ALA A 280 9.89 -5.38 2.40
C ALA A 280 9.35 -4.23 1.55
N LEU A 281 8.57 -3.36 2.18
CA LEU A 281 7.82 -2.29 1.53
C LEU A 281 8.56 -0.96 1.64
N LEU A 282 8.81 -0.31 0.51
CA LEU A 282 9.36 1.05 0.49
C LEU A 282 8.24 2.05 0.25
N VAL A 283 8.09 3.02 1.16
CA VAL A 283 7.18 4.14 1.00
C VAL A 283 7.93 5.31 0.35
N LEU A 284 7.44 5.74 -0.80
CA LEU A 284 7.97 6.80 -1.63
C LEU A 284 7.03 8.01 -1.63
N ASP A 285 7.59 9.21 -1.58
CA ASP A 285 6.85 10.45 -1.76
C ASP A 285 6.81 10.80 -3.25
N GLY A 286 5.63 10.84 -3.86
CA GLY A 286 5.43 11.16 -5.27
C GLY A 286 5.95 12.55 -5.69
N ASN A 287 6.11 13.49 -4.74
CA ASN A 287 6.67 14.79 -5.01
C ASN A 287 8.20 14.78 -5.18
N THR A 288 8.89 13.70 -4.80
CA THR A 288 10.36 13.61 -4.94
C THR A 288 10.81 13.39 -6.38
N GLY A 289 9.89 13.03 -7.26
CA GLY A 289 10.20 12.84 -8.68
C GLY A 289 11.26 11.76 -8.89
N GLN A 290 12.19 11.98 -9.83
CA GLN A 290 13.25 11.02 -10.16
C GLN A 290 14.17 10.65 -8.99
N ASN A 291 14.22 11.44 -7.91
CA ASN A 291 14.96 11.04 -6.72
C ASN A 291 14.44 9.72 -6.10
N MET A 292 13.19 9.30 -6.42
CA MET A 292 12.69 7.99 -6.01
C MET A 292 13.51 6.83 -6.60
N LEU A 293 14.09 6.97 -7.79
CA LEU A 293 14.91 5.92 -8.42
C LEU A 293 16.15 5.60 -7.57
N ALA A 294 16.85 6.64 -7.10
CA ALA A 294 17.99 6.48 -6.20
C ALA A 294 17.57 5.86 -4.86
N GLN A 295 16.41 6.27 -4.32
CA GLN A 295 15.86 5.65 -3.11
C GLN A 295 15.58 4.17 -3.32
N VAL A 296 14.86 3.79 -4.38
CA VAL A 296 14.57 2.40 -4.71
C VAL A 296 15.86 1.58 -4.80
N ALA A 297 16.87 2.06 -5.53
CA ALA A 297 18.14 1.35 -5.67
C ALA A 297 18.84 1.12 -4.32
N ALA A 298 18.92 2.13 -3.47
CA ALA A 298 19.61 2.05 -2.19
C ALA A 298 18.87 1.16 -1.17
N PHE A 299 17.53 1.29 -1.08
CA PHE A 299 16.73 0.47 -0.17
C PHE A 299 16.64 -0.98 -0.65
N ASP A 300 16.57 -1.24 -1.96
CA ASP A 300 16.60 -2.57 -2.54
C ASP A 300 17.90 -3.30 -2.19
N ALA A 301 19.05 -2.64 -2.32
CA ALA A 301 20.35 -3.16 -1.91
C ALA A 301 20.46 -3.45 -0.40
N ALA A 302 19.64 -2.76 0.43
CA ALA A 302 19.67 -2.96 1.88
C ALA A 302 18.75 -4.09 2.35
N VAL A 303 17.51 -4.16 1.82
CA VAL A 303 16.49 -5.07 2.36
C VAL A 303 15.84 -5.97 1.33
N ALA A 304 16.27 -5.95 0.07
CA ALA A 304 15.65 -6.67 -1.05
C ALA A 304 14.14 -6.41 -1.08
N LEU A 305 13.77 -5.27 -1.68
CA LEU A 305 12.39 -4.80 -1.73
C LEU A 305 11.48 -5.79 -2.45
N THR A 306 10.30 -5.99 -1.91
CA THR A 306 9.24 -6.81 -2.52
C THR A 306 8.10 -5.97 -3.09
N GLY A 307 7.96 -4.72 -2.65
CA GLY A 307 6.91 -3.83 -3.12
C GLY A 307 7.11 -2.38 -2.73
N LEU A 308 6.38 -1.52 -3.41
CA LEU A 308 6.41 -0.07 -3.26
C LEU A 308 5.03 0.46 -2.87
N ILE A 309 5.04 1.54 -2.11
CA ILE A 309 3.85 2.37 -1.81
C ILE A 309 4.21 3.79 -2.21
N VAL A 310 3.49 4.36 -3.18
CA VAL A 310 3.72 5.74 -3.63
C VAL A 310 2.64 6.64 -3.04
N THR A 311 3.05 7.59 -2.22
CA THR A 311 2.16 8.52 -1.51
C THR A 311 2.14 9.91 -2.15
N LYS A 312 1.19 10.76 -1.72
CA LYS A 312 1.11 12.18 -2.08
C LYS A 312 0.98 12.45 -3.58
N LEU A 313 0.29 11.55 -4.28
CA LEU A 313 0.00 11.74 -5.71
C LEU A 313 -1.11 12.78 -5.95
N ASP A 314 -1.80 13.21 -4.91
CA ASP A 314 -2.89 14.19 -4.93
C ASP A 314 -2.44 15.64 -5.17
N GLY A 315 -1.15 15.92 -5.18
CA GLY A 315 -0.61 17.27 -5.39
C GLY A 315 0.61 17.33 -6.30
N THR A 316 1.00 16.23 -6.93
CA THR A 316 2.25 16.18 -7.68
C THR A 316 2.09 16.54 -9.15
N ALA A 317 3.06 17.31 -9.67
CA ALA A 317 3.26 17.49 -11.12
C ALA A 317 4.23 16.44 -11.70
N LYS A 318 4.72 15.49 -10.89
CA LYS A 318 5.82 14.58 -11.22
C LYS A 318 5.36 13.12 -11.43
N GLY A 319 4.16 12.94 -11.96
CA GLY A 319 3.61 11.60 -12.23
C GLY A 319 4.47 10.74 -13.17
N GLY A 320 5.28 11.37 -14.02
CA GLY A 320 6.22 10.71 -14.92
C GLY A 320 7.33 9.93 -14.21
N ALA A 321 7.62 10.23 -12.94
CA ALA A 321 8.64 9.50 -12.18
C ALA A 321 8.30 8.01 -11.97
N ILE A 322 7.01 7.64 -11.90
CA ILE A 322 6.58 6.23 -11.85
C ILE A 322 6.86 5.56 -13.21
N VAL A 323 6.68 6.29 -14.32
CA VAL A 323 7.03 5.82 -15.66
C VAL A 323 8.53 5.59 -15.79
N ALA A 324 9.34 6.54 -15.27
CA ALA A 324 10.79 6.40 -15.20
C ALA A 324 11.22 5.18 -14.39
N LEU A 325 10.57 4.93 -13.24
CA LEU A 325 10.81 3.76 -12.40
C LEU A 325 10.54 2.46 -13.16
N ALA A 326 9.40 2.37 -13.84
CA ALA A 326 9.04 1.19 -14.65
C ALA A 326 10.07 0.93 -15.76
N HIS A 327 10.51 1.98 -16.45
CA HIS A 327 11.49 1.85 -17.51
C HIS A 327 12.87 1.43 -17.00
N THR A 328 13.35 2.06 -15.93
CA THR A 328 14.67 1.77 -15.34
C THR A 328 14.73 0.36 -14.75
N ARG A 329 13.63 -0.12 -14.20
CA ARG A 329 13.52 -1.44 -13.54
C ARG A 329 12.85 -2.51 -14.40
N ARG A 330 12.68 -2.30 -15.70
CA ARG A 330 11.95 -3.23 -16.60
C ARG A 330 12.48 -4.66 -16.62
N ALA A 331 13.77 -4.86 -16.33
CA ALA A 331 14.37 -6.21 -16.27
C ALA A 331 14.05 -6.92 -14.94
N GLN A 332 13.84 -6.17 -13.87
CA GLN A 332 13.52 -6.67 -12.53
C GLN A 332 12.53 -5.70 -11.88
N PRO A 333 11.26 -5.72 -12.29
CA PRO A 333 10.26 -4.81 -11.77
C PRO A 333 10.00 -5.09 -10.29
N ILE A 334 9.91 -4.01 -9.50
CA ILE A 334 9.41 -4.08 -8.13
C ILE A 334 7.98 -3.55 -8.18
N PRO A 335 6.96 -4.33 -7.77
CA PRO A 335 5.59 -3.91 -7.90
C PRO A 335 5.26 -2.69 -7.04
N VAL A 336 4.40 -1.83 -7.55
CA VAL A 336 3.73 -0.78 -6.77
C VAL A 336 2.44 -1.39 -6.25
N TYR A 337 2.42 -1.79 -4.99
CA TYR A 337 1.21 -2.39 -4.42
C TYR A 337 0.11 -1.35 -4.21
N PHE A 338 0.49 -0.16 -3.71
CA PHE A 338 -0.48 0.87 -3.37
C PHE A 338 -0.04 2.26 -3.78
N ILE A 339 -1.03 3.11 -4.03
CA ILE A 339 -0.88 4.54 -4.19
C ILE A 339 -1.74 5.29 -3.16
N GLY A 340 -1.19 6.37 -2.59
CA GLY A 340 -1.84 7.24 -1.61
C GLY A 340 -2.26 8.57 -2.23
N LEU A 341 -3.53 8.94 -2.05
CA LEU A 341 -4.19 10.11 -2.65
C LEU A 341 -4.80 11.03 -1.58
N GLY A 342 -4.09 11.30 -0.51
CA GLY A 342 -4.58 12.14 0.58
C GLY A 342 -4.36 11.55 1.96
N GLU A 343 -4.97 12.17 2.99
CA GLU A 343 -4.74 11.83 4.39
C GLU A 343 -5.82 10.93 5.02
N GLY A 344 -6.97 10.78 4.37
CA GLY A 344 -8.07 9.93 4.84
C GLY A 344 -7.66 8.45 4.94
N VAL A 345 -8.30 7.72 5.83
CA VAL A 345 -8.00 6.31 6.10
C VAL A 345 -8.19 5.42 4.85
N ASP A 346 -9.15 5.76 3.98
CA ASP A 346 -9.46 5.06 2.73
C ASP A 346 -8.65 5.59 1.52
N ASP A 347 -7.74 6.55 1.72
CA ASP A 347 -6.95 7.18 0.66
C ASP A 347 -5.70 6.37 0.28
N LEU A 348 -5.71 5.06 0.52
CA LEU A 348 -4.71 4.11 0.06
C LEU A 348 -5.40 3.09 -0.86
N GLN A 349 -5.01 3.07 -2.13
CA GLN A 349 -5.64 2.22 -3.14
C GLN A 349 -4.61 1.34 -3.84
N ALA A 350 -5.04 0.17 -4.31
CA ALA A 350 -4.19 -0.67 -5.13
C ALA A 350 -3.81 0.04 -6.43
N PHE A 351 -2.56 -0.12 -6.84
CA PHE A 351 -2.09 0.44 -8.11
C PHE A 351 -2.74 -0.28 -9.29
N SER A 352 -3.19 0.51 -10.28
CA SER A 352 -3.62 0.03 -11.58
C SER A 352 -2.94 0.86 -12.67
N ALA A 353 -2.20 0.19 -13.55
CA ALA A 353 -1.50 0.81 -14.67
C ALA A 353 -2.49 1.52 -15.60
N GLN A 354 -3.61 0.87 -15.91
CA GLN A 354 -4.64 1.44 -16.78
C GLN A 354 -5.27 2.72 -16.19
N GLU A 355 -5.62 2.69 -14.90
CA GLU A 355 -6.22 3.83 -14.22
C GLU A 355 -5.22 4.97 -14.05
N PHE A 356 -3.96 4.65 -13.75
CA PHE A 356 -2.88 5.61 -13.64
C PHE A 356 -2.58 6.29 -14.98
N VAL A 357 -2.47 5.54 -16.09
CA VAL A 357 -2.25 6.06 -17.43
C VAL A 357 -3.42 6.92 -17.88
N SER A 358 -4.66 6.51 -17.57
CA SER A 358 -5.85 7.34 -17.84
C SER A 358 -5.79 8.66 -17.07
N ALA A 359 -5.36 8.65 -15.81
CA ALA A 359 -5.23 9.88 -15.03
C ALA A 359 -4.08 10.78 -15.53
N LEU A 360 -3.05 10.18 -16.14
CA LEU A 360 -1.89 10.90 -16.67
C LEU A 360 -2.19 11.57 -18.03
N LEU A 361 -3.01 10.95 -18.89
CA LEU A 361 -3.27 11.40 -20.26
C LEU A 361 -4.63 12.08 -20.46
N ASP A 362 -5.58 11.89 -19.57
CA ASP A 362 -6.92 12.47 -19.70
C ASP A 362 -7.04 13.71 -18.81
N THR A 363 -7.54 14.79 -19.38
CA THR A 363 -7.93 15.96 -18.58
C THR A 363 -9.10 15.60 -17.66
N ALA A 364 -9.06 16.11 -16.43
CA ALA A 364 -10.24 16.07 -15.58
C ALA A 364 -11.42 16.72 -16.32
N PRO A 365 -12.63 16.12 -16.30
CA PRO A 365 -13.78 16.78 -16.88
C PRO A 365 -13.93 18.15 -16.22
N ARG A 366 -14.05 19.19 -17.03
CA ARG A 366 -14.33 20.54 -16.52
C ARG A 366 -15.64 20.46 -15.76
N SER A 367 -15.57 20.73 -14.45
CA SER A 367 -16.79 20.95 -13.66
C SER A 367 -17.47 22.21 -14.21
N ASN A 368 -18.60 22.02 -14.89
CA ASN A 368 -19.49 23.11 -15.23
C ASN A 368 -20.08 23.71 -13.94
#